data_b2f1e4fa84912ba4bc572a7d58bd3d5c
#
_entry.id   b2f1e4fa84912ba4bc572a7d58bd3d5c
#
_cell.length_a   1.000
_cell.length_b   1.000
_cell.length_c   1.000
_cell.angle_alpha   90.00
_cell.angle_beta   90.00
_cell.angle_gamma   90.00
#
_symmetry.space_group_name_H-M   'P 1'
#
loop_
_entity.id
_entity.type
_entity.pdbx_description
1 polymer ?
#
loop_
_entity_poly.entity_id
_entity_poly.type
_entity_poly.pdbx_seq_one_letter_code
_entity_poly.pdbx_strand_id
1 'polypeptide(L)'
;MNNQEYIKIKAELLVNGVNATKHALEGLGTKYKEQNHGLFGWDFEDHTNIALPDDFVLPDGTIVQFRRNNQSNYLIDLVNNQLVLCDGKENLCQVNWLARPAFYSQKTSSNKDMVKIGQIGGEDCLFFCYQNFCSHFSKNEQCLFCNLVSTFQKYNSVLKKKDITDIGEVAKVAFSEPKVKHVLLTGGCFNHQKEIEIVKNIVETIRKYTDK
;
A
#
# COMPACT_ATOMS: atom_id res chain seq x y z
N MET A 1 -27.83 1.19 0.64
CA MET A 1 -27.00 2.36 0.25
C MET A 1 -26.81 2.33 -1.26
N ASN A 2 -26.81 3.49 -1.92
CA ASN A 2 -26.52 3.64 -3.35
C ASN A 2 -25.05 4.06 -3.58
N ASN A 3 -24.58 4.10 -4.83
CA ASN A 3 -23.18 4.42 -5.15
C ASN A 3 -22.76 5.81 -4.68
N GLN A 4 -23.66 6.79 -4.67
CA GLN A 4 -23.32 8.14 -4.19
C GLN A 4 -23.07 8.16 -2.68
N GLU A 5 -23.79 7.35 -1.92
CA GLU A 5 -23.59 7.21 -0.47
C GLU A 5 -22.23 6.55 -0.17
N TYR A 6 -21.82 5.54 -0.95
CA TYR A 6 -20.49 4.93 -0.79
C TYR A 6 -19.34 5.90 -1.13
N ILE A 7 -19.48 6.71 -2.18
CA ILE A 7 -18.50 7.76 -2.50
C ILE A 7 -18.38 8.77 -1.35
N LYS A 8 -19.51 9.19 -0.78
CA LYS A 8 -19.53 10.11 0.37
C LYS A 8 -18.83 9.50 1.58
N ILE A 9 -19.17 8.25 1.93
CA ILE A 9 -18.50 7.52 3.02
C ILE A 9 -17.01 7.42 2.77
N LYS A 10 -16.57 7.08 1.55
CA LYS A 10 -15.14 7.03 1.22
C LYS A 10 -14.47 8.38 1.46
N ALA A 11 -15.08 9.48 1.04
CA ALA A 11 -14.53 10.82 1.25
C ALA A 11 -14.42 11.15 2.76
N GLU A 12 -15.43 10.84 3.54
CA GLU A 12 -15.44 11.05 4.99
C GLU A 12 -14.36 10.19 5.70
N LEU A 13 -14.21 8.93 5.32
CA LEU A 13 -13.19 8.03 5.85
C LEU A 13 -11.76 8.50 5.51
N LEU A 14 -11.55 9.05 4.31
CA LEU A 14 -10.25 9.61 3.93
C LEU A 14 -9.89 10.88 4.71
N VAL A 15 -10.88 11.65 5.13
CA VAL A 15 -10.68 12.88 5.95
C VAL A 15 -10.54 12.52 7.41
N ASN A 16 -11.48 11.76 7.96
CA ASN A 16 -11.60 11.50 9.40
C ASN A 16 -10.78 10.29 9.86
N GLY A 17 -10.35 9.44 8.92
CA GLY A 17 -9.74 8.15 9.24
C GLY A 17 -10.75 7.16 9.79
N VAL A 18 -10.27 5.98 10.18
CA VAL A 18 -11.07 4.88 10.73
C VAL A 18 -10.23 4.11 11.75
N ASN A 19 -10.87 3.52 12.74
CA ASN A 19 -10.24 2.59 13.66
C ASN A 19 -10.74 1.16 13.40
N ALA A 20 -10.09 0.15 14.01
CA ALA A 20 -10.53 -1.23 13.95
C ALA A 20 -10.31 -1.91 15.30
N THR A 21 -11.22 -2.81 15.66
CA THR A 21 -11.06 -3.64 16.87
C THR A 21 -9.99 -4.71 16.65
N LYS A 22 -9.42 -5.23 17.74
CA LYS A 22 -8.43 -6.32 17.67
C LYS A 22 -8.97 -7.55 16.92
N HIS A 23 -10.24 -7.89 17.14
CA HIS A 23 -10.88 -9.04 16.48
C HIS A 23 -11.04 -8.80 14.97
N ALA A 24 -11.35 -7.58 14.56
CA ALA A 24 -11.42 -7.22 13.15
C ALA A 24 -10.06 -7.32 12.45
N LEU A 25 -8.96 -7.16 13.18
CA LEU A 25 -7.59 -7.20 12.64
C LEU A 25 -7.01 -8.62 12.55
N GLU A 26 -7.74 -9.67 12.97
CA GLU A 26 -7.26 -11.03 12.88
C GLU A 26 -7.02 -11.48 11.43
N GLY A 27 -5.90 -12.16 11.20
CA GLY A 27 -5.51 -12.65 9.87
C GLY A 27 -4.77 -11.63 8.98
N LEU A 28 -4.52 -10.41 9.46
CA LEU A 28 -3.64 -9.49 8.75
C LEU A 28 -2.20 -9.99 8.74
N GLY A 29 -1.50 -9.76 7.64
CA GLY A 29 -0.14 -10.27 7.43
C GLY A 29 -0.06 -11.76 7.08
N THR A 30 -1.20 -12.47 7.08
CA THR A 30 -1.29 -13.88 6.69
C THR A 30 -2.37 -14.11 5.62
N LYS A 31 -3.62 -13.90 5.95
CA LYS A 31 -4.77 -14.04 5.04
C LYS A 31 -5.08 -12.73 4.32
N TYR A 32 -4.95 -11.62 5.02
CA TYR A 32 -5.30 -10.30 4.53
C TYR A 32 -4.08 -9.41 4.36
N LYS A 33 -4.19 -8.50 3.40
CA LYS A 33 -3.13 -7.55 3.04
C LYS A 33 -2.87 -6.59 4.20
N GLU A 34 -1.68 -6.66 4.72
CA GLU A 34 -1.16 -5.76 5.73
C GLU A 34 -0.45 -4.57 5.10
N GLN A 35 -0.39 -3.50 5.85
CA GLN A 35 0.31 -2.30 5.48
C GLN A 35 1.82 -2.47 5.65
N ASN A 36 2.54 -2.32 4.55
CA ASN A 36 4.00 -2.44 4.49
C ASN A 36 4.71 -1.10 4.34
N HIS A 37 3.97 -0.01 4.09
CA HIS A 37 4.51 1.34 4.00
C HIS A 37 3.97 2.25 5.09
N GLY A 38 4.86 3.01 5.70
CA GLY A 38 4.50 4.10 6.59
C GLY A 38 4.16 5.38 5.84
N LEU A 39 3.32 5.32 4.79
CA LEU A 39 3.09 6.48 3.93
C LEU A 39 2.02 7.46 4.44
N PHE A 40 1.08 7.02 5.27
CA PHE A 40 -0.06 7.86 5.61
C PHE A 40 -0.46 7.78 7.08
N GLY A 41 -0.30 8.87 7.79
CA GLY A 41 -1.00 9.13 9.04
C GLY A 41 -0.62 8.23 10.22
N TRP A 42 0.64 7.88 10.33
CA TRP A 42 1.13 7.04 11.39
C TRP A 42 1.45 7.84 12.62
N ASP A 43 0.93 7.36 13.70
CA ASP A 43 1.59 7.52 14.96
C ASP A 43 2.83 6.62 14.96
N PHE A 44 3.99 7.18 14.67
CA PHE A 44 5.27 6.46 14.70
C PHE A 44 5.63 5.95 16.09
N GLU A 45 4.90 6.37 17.11
CA GLU A 45 5.04 5.96 18.51
C GLU A 45 4.18 4.75 18.86
N ASP A 46 3.30 4.28 17.96
CA ASP A 46 2.53 3.07 18.19
C ASP A 46 3.42 1.81 18.11
N HIS A 47 4.00 1.47 19.23
CA HIS A 47 4.86 0.30 19.39
C HIS A 47 4.09 -1.01 19.57
N THR A 48 2.80 -1.05 19.28
CA THR A 48 1.95 -2.24 19.55
C THR A 48 2.29 -3.45 18.68
N ASN A 49 3.12 -3.31 17.64
CA ASN A 49 3.44 -4.35 16.65
C ASN A 49 2.22 -5.04 16.01
N ILE A 50 1.05 -4.42 16.07
CA ILE A 50 -0.16 -4.92 15.46
C ILE A 50 -0.10 -4.60 13.97
N ALA A 51 -0.22 -5.62 13.12
CA ALA A 51 -0.39 -5.40 11.69
C ALA A 51 -1.66 -4.59 11.45
N LEU A 52 -1.57 -3.55 10.61
CA LEU A 52 -2.72 -2.76 10.18
C LEU A 52 -3.06 -3.10 8.73
N PRO A 53 -4.33 -3.04 8.33
CA PRO A 53 -4.72 -3.24 6.95
C PRO A 53 -4.25 -2.07 6.09
N ASP A 54 -3.97 -2.34 4.82
CA ASP A 54 -3.64 -1.30 3.84
C ASP A 54 -4.92 -0.64 3.32
N ASP A 55 -5.86 -1.48 2.88
CA ASP A 55 -7.13 -1.06 2.32
C ASP A 55 -8.27 -1.99 2.76
N PHE A 56 -9.49 -1.53 2.58
CA PHE A 56 -10.71 -2.35 2.68
C PHE A 56 -11.69 -2.01 1.56
N VAL A 57 -12.66 -2.91 1.35
CA VAL A 57 -13.61 -2.83 0.25
C VAL A 57 -15.01 -2.62 0.80
N LEU A 58 -15.70 -1.61 0.28
CA LEU A 58 -17.13 -1.36 0.51
C LEU A 58 -17.98 -2.30 -0.34
N PRO A 59 -19.29 -2.46 -0.04
CA PRO A 59 -20.18 -3.42 -0.74
C PRO A 59 -20.30 -3.20 -2.24
N ASP A 60 -20.10 -1.97 -2.74
CA ASP A 60 -20.14 -1.63 -4.16
C ASP A 60 -18.81 -1.90 -4.89
N GLY A 61 -17.80 -2.44 -4.19
CA GLY A 61 -16.45 -2.65 -4.72
C GLY A 61 -15.52 -1.45 -4.58
N THR A 62 -15.99 -0.34 -3.99
CA THR A 62 -15.14 0.82 -3.73
C THR A 62 -14.04 0.48 -2.72
N ILE A 63 -12.78 0.67 -3.11
CA ILE A 63 -11.62 0.47 -2.24
C ILE A 63 -11.35 1.75 -1.45
N VAL A 64 -11.18 1.60 -0.14
CA VAL A 64 -10.85 2.67 0.79
C VAL A 64 -9.53 2.38 1.48
N GLN A 65 -8.62 3.33 1.45
CA GLN A 65 -7.38 3.22 2.20
C GLN A 65 -7.64 3.30 3.70
N PHE A 66 -7.07 2.37 4.45
CA PHE A 66 -7.18 2.38 5.90
C PHE A 66 -6.23 3.42 6.50
N ARG A 67 -6.80 4.48 7.03
CA ARG A 67 -6.07 5.54 7.75
C ARG A 67 -6.44 5.47 9.22
N ARG A 68 -5.57 4.88 10.03
CA ARG A 68 -5.84 4.76 11.45
C ARG A 68 -6.02 6.12 12.11
N ASN A 69 -7.13 6.29 12.80
CA ASN A 69 -7.37 7.42 13.68
C ASN A 69 -8.15 6.94 14.91
N ASN A 70 -7.49 6.91 16.06
CA ASN A 70 -8.09 6.44 17.31
C ASN A 70 -9.20 7.38 17.82
N GLN A 71 -9.28 8.61 17.30
CA GLN A 71 -10.32 9.58 17.64
C GLN A 71 -11.47 9.60 16.62
N SER A 72 -11.40 8.77 15.57
CA SER A 72 -12.48 8.68 14.58
C SER A 72 -13.72 8.04 15.19
N ASN A 73 -14.90 8.54 14.80
CA ASN A 73 -16.16 7.87 15.08
C ASN A 73 -16.34 6.59 14.25
N TYR A 74 -15.59 6.49 13.11
CA TYR A 74 -15.64 5.32 12.26
C TYR A 74 -14.81 4.16 12.84
N LEU A 75 -15.46 3.01 12.97
CA LEU A 75 -14.87 1.80 13.51
C LEU A 75 -15.19 0.60 12.62
N ILE A 76 -14.21 -0.21 12.30
CA ILE A 76 -14.43 -1.54 11.71
C ILE A 76 -14.40 -2.56 12.85
N ASP A 77 -15.49 -3.30 13.01
CA ASP A 77 -15.63 -4.34 14.03
C ASP A 77 -16.08 -5.67 13.43
N LEU A 78 -15.90 -6.74 14.17
CA LEU A 78 -16.35 -8.08 13.81
C LEU A 78 -17.68 -8.36 14.50
N VAL A 79 -18.79 -8.29 13.73
CA VAL A 79 -20.14 -8.54 14.21
C VAL A 79 -20.68 -9.81 13.52
N ASN A 80 -21.04 -10.84 14.29
CA ASN A 80 -21.54 -12.12 13.75
C ASN A 80 -20.62 -12.73 12.68
N ASN A 81 -19.29 -12.72 12.90
CA ASN A 81 -18.26 -13.16 11.95
C ASN A 81 -18.19 -12.37 10.64
N GLN A 82 -18.76 -11.17 10.58
CA GLN A 82 -18.68 -10.27 9.43
C GLN A 82 -17.99 -8.97 9.86
N LEU A 83 -17.13 -8.45 9.01
CA LEU A 83 -16.56 -7.12 9.22
C LEU A 83 -17.61 -6.06 8.90
N VAL A 84 -17.87 -5.17 9.83
CA VAL A 84 -18.88 -4.12 9.71
C VAL A 84 -18.21 -2.77 9.97
N LEU A 85 -18.43 -1.83 9.06
CA LEU A 85 -18.11 -0.42 9.27
C LEU A 85 -19.23 0.21 10.08
N CYS A 86 -18.86 0.83 11.18
CA CYS A 86 -19.77 1.53 12.09
C CYS A 86 -19.46 3.04 12.12
N ASP A 87 -20.46 3.88 12.37
CA ASP A 87 -20.32 5.27 12.78
C ASP A 87 -20.91 5.41 14.20
N GLY A 88 -20.04 5.58 15.18
CA GLY A 88 -20.43 5.49 16.59
C GLY A 88 -21.07 4.14 16.92
N LYS A 89 -22.39 4.14 17.17
CA LYS A 89 -23.16 2.93 17.49
C LYS A 89 -23.96 2.37 16.30
N GLU A 90 -23.96 3.05 15.17
CA GLU A 90 -24.71 2.68 13.99
C GLU A 90 -23.89 1.79 13.07
N ASN A 91 -24.43 0.64 12.70
CA ASN A 91 -23.84 -0.23 11.66
C ASN A 91 -24.19 0.33 10.28
N LEU A 92 -23.17 0.77 9.54
CA LEU A 92 -23.35 1.37 8.22
C LEU A 92 -23.44 0.31 7.12
N CYS A 93 -22.41 -0.52 7.01
CA CYS A 93 -22.35 -1.56 5.98
C CYS A 93 -21.33 -2.64 6.30
N GLN A 94 -21.47 -3.79 5.67
CA GLN A 94 -20.46 -4.84 5.69
C GLN A 94 -19.24 -4.39 4.85
N VAL A 95 -18.02 -4.72 5.29
CA VAL A 95 -16.79 -4.46 4.57
C VAL A 95 -15.92 -5.71 4.49
N ASN A 96 -14.90 -5.70 3.65
CA ASN A 96 -13.95 -6.80 3.57
C ASN A 96 -12.51 -6.28 3.50
N TRP A 97 -11.60 -6.96 4.20
CA TRP A 97 -10.17 -6.74 3.96
C TRP A 97 -9.77 -7.31 2.59
N LEU A 98 -8.80 -6.69 1.94
CA LEU A 98 -8.22 -7.25 0.73
C LEU A 98 -7.40 -8.51 1.04
N ALA A 99 -7.49 -9.50 0.16
CA ALA A 99 -6.66 -10.69 0.26
C ALA A 99 -5.17 -10.33 0.15
N ARG A 100 -4.35 -11.02 0.93
CA ARG A 100 -2.90 -10.82 0.87
C ARG A 100 -2.35 -11.41 -0.43
N PRO A 101 -1.58 -10.64 -1.23
CA PRO A 101 -0.93 -11.16 -2.43
C PRO A 101 0.01 -12.31 -2.11
N ALA A 102 -0.02 -13.37 -2.91
CA ALA A 102 0.77 -14.57 -2.65
C ALA A 102 2.29 -14.29 -2.68
N PHE A 103 2.75 -13.38 -3.52
CA PHE A 103 4.16 -13.04 -3.62
C PHE A 103 4.71 -12.30 -2.38
N TYR A 104 3.85 -11.74 -1.51
CA TYR A 104 4.29 -11.08 -0.27
C TYR A 104 5.04 -12.02 0.68
N SER A 105 4.82 -13.33 0.56
CA SER A 105 5.51 -14.36 1.34
C SER A 105 6.75 -14.94 0.65
N GLN A 106 7.12 -14.43 -0.53
CA GLN A 106 8.22 -14.94 -1.34
C GLN A 106 9.45 -14.04 -1.26
N LYS A 107 10.58 -14.60 -1.70
CA LYS A 107 11.86 -13.89 -1.80
C LYS A 107 12.38 -13.91 -3.23
N THR A 108 13.12 -12.87 -3.60
CA THR A 108 13.86 -12.81 -4.85
C THR A 108 15.08 -13.75 -4.81
N SER A 109 15.69 -13.99 -5.96
CA SER A 109 16.95 -14.76 -6.07
C SER A 109 18.08 -14.14 -5.25
N SER A 110 18.04 -12.85 -5.00
CA SER A 110 18.97 -12.13 -4.11
C SER A 110 18.58 -12.20 -2.60
N ASN A 111 17.63 -13.09 -2.24
CA ASN A 111 17.13 -13.32 -0.88
C ASN A 111 16.46 -12.11 -0.23
N LYS A 112 15.88 -11.19 -1.00
CA LYS A 112 15.10 -10.05 -0.50
C LYS A 112 13.61 -10.40 -0.49
N ASP A 113 12.90 -9.97 0.55
CA ASP A 113 11.45 -10.15 0.62
C ASP A 113 10.79 -9.38 -0.53
N MET A 114 9.99 -10.06 -1.36
CA MET A 114 9.36 -9.47 -2.55
C MET A 114 8.47 -8.28 -2.21
N VAL A 115 7.77 -8.34 -1.06
CA VAL A 115 6.92 -7.24 -0.57
C VAL A 115 7.70 -5.96 -0.29
N LYS A 116 9.00 -6.03 -0.02
CA LYS A 116 9.87 -4.85 0.15
C LYS A 116 10.33 -4.25 -1.18
N ILE A 117 10.22 -5.01 -2.26
CA ILE A 117 10.57 -4.56 -3.61
C ILE A 117 9.37 -3.96 -4.32
N GLY A 118 8.23 -4.67 -4.35
CA GLY A 118 6.99 -4.21 -4.96
C GLY A 118 5.78 -4.53 -4.10
N GLN A 119 4.73 -3.73 -4.22
CA GLN A 119 3.51 -3.89 -3.43
C GLN A 119 2.29 -3.66 -4.30
N ILE A 120 1.16 -4.19 -3.88
CA ILE A 120 -0.12 -3.96 -4.54
C ILE A 120 -0.81 -2.77 -3.89
N GLY A 121 -1.02 -1.70 -4.65
CA GLY A 121 -1.92 -0.61 -4.29
C GLY A 121 -3.34 -0.95 -4.72
N GLY A 122 -4.29 -0.78 -3.81
CA GLY A 122 -5.63 -1.28 -4.03
C GLY A 122 -5.65 -2.79 -4.27
N GLU A 123 -6.23 -3.23 -5.37
CA GLU A 123 -6.40 -4.64 -5.70
C GLU A 123 -5.59 -5.10 -6.93
N ASP A 124 -5.23 -4.18 -7.83
CA ASP A 124 -4.76 -4.54 -9.17
C ASP A 124 -3.49 -3.81 -9.65
N CYS A 125 -3.00 -2.82 -8.89
CA CYS A 125 -1.87 -2.02 -9.28
C CYS A 125 -0.59 -2.45 -8.56
N LEU A 126 0.37 -3.03 -9.30
CA LEU A 126 1.70 -3.32 -8.79
C LEU A 126 2.52 -2.03 -8.73
N PHE A 127 2.91 -1.66 -7.53
CA PHE A 127 3.60 -0.42 -7.23
C PHE A 127 5.08 -0.65 -6.94
N PHE A 128 5.95 0.05 -7.65
CA PHE A 128 7.39 0.08 -7.39
C PHE A 128 7.85 1.50 -7.08
N CYS A 129 8.32 1.73 -5.85
CA CYS A 129 9.16 2.88 -5.56
C CYS A 129 10.61 2.48 -5.87
N TYR A 130 11.08 2.72 -7.11
CA TYR A 130 12.39 2.25 -7.56
C TYR A 130 13.56 2.98 -6.89
N GLN A 131 13.32 4.17 -6.34
CA GLN A 131 14.32 4.98 -5.69
C GLN A 131 13.72 5.90 -4.62
N ASN A 132 14.35 5.92 -3.44
CA ASN A 132 13.95 6.77 -2.31
C ASN A 132 14.86 8.00 -2.10
N PHE A 133 15.73 8.30 -3.03
CA PHE A 133 16.54 9.52 -3.01
C PHE A 133 15.88 10.60 -3.88
N CYS A 134 15.83 11.83 -3.37
CA CYS A 134 15.34 13.00 -4.13
C CYS A 134 16.26 14.21 -3.87
N SER A 135 16.83 14.78 -4.93
CA SER A 135 17.74 15.91 -4.85
C SER A 135 17.07 17.22 -4.39
N HIS A 136 15.74 17.32 -4.51
CA HIS A 136 15.00 18.50 -4.07
C HIS A 136 15.07 18.71 -2.55
N PHE A 137 15.21 17.63 -1.77
CA PHE A 137 15.36 17.75 -0.31
C PHE A 137 16.63 18.51 0.10
N SER A 138 17.74 18.33 -0.63
CA SER A 138 18.98 19.04 -0.33
C SER A 138 18.95 20.53 -0.71
N LYS A 139 17.97 20.93 -1.52
CA LYS A 139 17.77 22.29 -2.00
C LYS A 139 16.62 23.03 -1.31
N ASN A 140 15.91 22.37 -0.40
CA ASN A 140 14.64 22.84 0.18
C ASN A 140 13.54 23.11 -0.86
N GLU A 141 13.54 22.34 -1.96
CA GLU A 141 12.58 22.42 -3.07
C GLU A 141 11.65 21.20 -3.13
N GLN A 142 11.59 20.41 -2.06
CA GLN A 142 10.79 19.19 -2.01
C GLN A 142 9.28 19.48 -2.07
N CYS A 143 8.51 18.53 -2.57
CA CYS A 143 7.05 18.59 -2.51
C CYS A 143 6.60 18.66 -1.04
N LEU A 144 5.68 19.57 -0.72
CA LEU A 144 5.22 19.83 0.66
C LEU A 144 4.56 18.60 1.34
N PHE A 145 3.99 17.70 0.54
CA PHE A 145 3.36 16.46 1.00
C PHE A 145 4.31 15.26 1.05
N CYS A 146 5.57 15.41 0.61
CA CYS A 146 6.47 14.26 0.42
C CYS A 146 7.15 13.86 1.72
N ASN A 147 6.95 12.61 2.12
CA ASN A 147 7.62 12.00 3.28
C ASN A 147 8.72 10.99 2.90
N LEU A 148 9.24 11.08 1.68
CA LEU A 148 10.21 10.13 1.12
C LEU A 148 11.45 9.96 2.02
N VAL A 149 11.99 11.06 2.54
CA VAL A 149 13.18 11.04 3.42
C VAL A 149 12.86 10.38 4.76
N SER A 150 11.74 10.71 5.37
CA SER A 150 11.31 10.10 6.64
C SER A 150 11.10 8.59 6.48
N THR A 151 10.47 8.17 5.39
CA THR A 151 10.29 6.76 5.03
C THR A 151 11.65 6.07 4.86
N PHE A 152 12.58 6.72 4.16
CA PHE A 152 13.94 6.21 3.97
C PHE A 152 14.71 6.07 5.28
N GLN A 153 14.63 7.05 6.16
CA GLN A 153 15.28 7.02 7.47
C GLN A 153 14.76 5.88 8.36
N LYS A 154 13.45 5.63 8.33
CA LYS A 154 12.83 4.56 9.11
C LYS A 154 13.20 3.16 8.60
N TYR A 155 13.18 2.93 7.30
CA TYR A 155 13.35 1.60 6.72
C TYR A 155 14.77 1.29 6.23
N ASN A 156 15.67 2.26 6.33
CA ASN A 156 17.11 2.14 6.08
C ASN A 156 17.50 1.38 4.79
N SER A 157 18.64 0.74 4.75
CA SER A 157 19.36 0.21 3.59
C SER A 157 18.56 -0.59 2.54
N VAL A 158 17.47 -1.22 2.90
CA VAL A 158 16.67 -2.08 1.99
C VAL A 158 15.97 -1.29 0.90
N LEU A 159 15.70 0.02 1.14
CA LEU A 159 14.89 0.83 0.23
C LEU A 159 15.71 1.83 -0.61
N LYS A 160 17.03 1.88 -0.47
CA LYS A 160 17.84 2.91 -1.16
C LYS A 160 17.63 2.92 -2.67
N LYS A 161 17.98 1.85 -3.31
CA LYS A 161 17.83 1.63 -4.75
C LYS A 161 17.46 0.17 -4.94
N LYS A 162 16.36 -0.07 -5.63
CA LYS A 162 15.94 -1.43 -5.95
C LYS A 162 16.72 -1.93 -7.16
N ASP A 163 17.16 -3.16 -7.10
CA ASP A 163 17.80 -3.82 -8.22
C ASP A 163 16.76 -4.10 -9.30
N ILE A 164 17.14 -3.90 -10.57
CA ILE A 164 16.26 -4.08 -11.72
C ILE A 164 15.88 -5.57 -11.88
N THR A 165 16.79 -6.48 -11.54
CA THR A 165 16.52 -7.92 -11.57
C THR A 165 15.47 -8.29 -10.53
N ASP A 166 15.61 -7.80 -9.30
CA ASP A 166 14.60 -8.00 -8.25
C ASP A 166 13.22 -7.44 -8.66
N ILE A 167 13.17 -6.26 -9.29
CA ILE A 167 11.93 -5.68 -9.82
C ILE A 167 11.31 -6.61 -10.88
N GLY A 168 12.12 -7.16 -11.79
CA GLY A 168 11.67 -8.09 -12.82
C GLY A 168 11.11 -9.39 -12.24
N GLU A 169 11.78 -9.96 -11.23
CA GLU A 169 11.31 -11.17 -10.56
C GLU A 169 9.98 -10.94 -9.85
N VAL A 170 9.85 -9.82 -9.13
CA VAL A 170 8.58 -9.47 -8.47
C VAL A 170 7.47 -9.25 -9.50
N ALA A 171 7.74 -8.53 -10.60
CA ALA A 171 6.77 -8.33 -11.67
C ALA A 171 6.30 -9.66 -12.25
N LYS A 172 7.23 -10.59 -12.54
CA LYS A 172 6.91 -11.94 -13.05
C LYS A 172 5.91 -12.66 -12.15
N VAL A 173 6.17 -12.68 -10.83
CA VAL A 173 5.31 -13.41 -9.89
C VAL A 173 3.99 -12.67 -9.66
N ALA A 174 4.04 -11.34 -9.48
CA ALA A 174 2.84 -10.55 -9.26
C ALA A 174 1.86 -10.61 -10.44
N PHE A 175 2.35 -10.55 -11.68
CA PHE A 175 1.50 -10.64 -12.87
C PHE A 175 0.94 -12.05 -13.13
N SER A 176 1.42 -13.08 -12.46
CA SER A 176 0.75 -14.38 -12.46
C SER A 176 -0.55 -14.37 -11.63
N GLU A 177 -0.73 -13.41 -10.76
CA GLU A 177 -1.99 -13.23 -10.03
C GLU A 177 -3.04 -12.57 -10.96
N PRO A 178 -4.26 -13.16 -11.08
CA PRO A 178 -5.26 -12.72 -12.08
C PRO A 178 -5.73 -11.27 -11.91
N LYS A 179 -5.70 -10.76 -10.68
CA LYS A 179 -6.14 -9.41 -10.35
C LYS A 179 -5.13 -8.33 -10.72
N VAL A 180 -3.85 -8.64 -10.80
CA VAL A 180 -2.80 -7.65 -11.10
C VAL A 180 -2.83 -7.28 -12.59
N LYS A 181 -3.08 -5.99 -12.87
CA LYS A 181 -3.29 -5.48 -14.24
C LYS A 181 -2.38 -4.32 -14.60
N HIS A 182 -1.95 -3.55 -13.61
CA HIS A 182 -1.25 -2.30 -13.81
C HIS A 182 0.08 -2.27 -13.06
N VAL A 183 1.02 -1.46 -13.56
CA VAL A 183 2.25 -1.09 -12.85
C VAL A 183 2.29 0.40 -12.67
N LEU A 184 2.62 0.84 -11.44
CA LEU A 184 2.98 2.20 -11.14
C LEU A 184 4.45 2.26 -10.74
N LEU A 185 5.23 3.05 -11.48
CA LEU A 185 6.62 3.37 -11.15
C LEU A 185 6.68 4.75 -10.52
N THR A 186 7.31 4.84 -9.37
CA THR A 186 7.51 6.11 -8.66
C THR A 186 8.90 6.15 -8.03
N GLY A 187 9.32 7.34 -7.62
CA GLY A 187 10.61 7.55 -6.97
C GLY A 187 10.88 9.03 -6.72
N GLY A 188 11.99 9.30 -6.06
CA GLY A 188 12.48 10.67 -5.93
C GLY A 188 13.21 11.12 -7.20
N CYS A 189 13.22 12.42 -7.45
CA CYS A 189 13.92 13.06 -8.58
C CYS A 189 15.39 13.35 -8.22
N PHE A 190 16.31 13.07 -9.14
CA PHE A 190 17.72 13.39 -8.91
C PHE A 190 18.47 13.91 -10.14
N ASN A 191 18.28 13.31 -11.31
CA ASN A 191 18.87 13.72 -12.57
C ASN A 191 17.99 13.23 -13.70
N HIS A 192 17.41 14.14 -14.45
CA HIS A 192 16.39 13.86 -15.45
C HIS A 192 16.84 12.81 -16.50
N GLN A 193 18.07 12.94 -17.01
CA GLN A 193 18.59 12.01 -18.00
C GLN A 193 18.73 10.59 -17.45
N LYS A 194 19.29 10.46 -16.23
CA LYS A 194 19.46 9.16 -15.56
C LYS A 194 18.13 8.53 -15.14
N GLU A 195 17.13 9.35 -14.78
CA GLU A 195 15.78 8.85 -14.46
C GLU A 195 15.14 8.20 -15.66
N ILE A 196 15.21 8.84 -16.84
CA ILE A 196 14.68 8.29 -18.09
C ILE A 196 15.32 6.91 -18.37
N GLU A 197 16.62 6.79 -18.26
CA GLU A 197 17.33 5.53 -18.47
C GLU A 197 16.91 4.44 -17.47
N ILE A 198 16.79 4.79 -16.18
CA ILE A 198 16.37 3.85 -15.13
C ILE A 198 14.95 3.36 -15.41
N VAL A 199 14.02 4.29 -15.66
CA VAL A 199 12.61 3.94 -15.93
C VAL A 199 12.50 3.10 -17.19
N LYS A 200 13.22 3.45 -18.26
CA LYS A 200 13.29 2.66 -19.49
C LYS A 200 13.75 1.22 -19.22
N ASN A 201 14.86 1.06 -18.51
CA ASN A 201 15.42 -0.25 -18.18
C ASN A 201 14.46 -1.08 -17.31
N ILE A 202 13.75 -0.45 -16.37
CA ILE A 202 12.75 -1.12 -15.56
C ILE A 202 11.58 -1.59 -16.43
N VAL A 203 11.05 -0.72 -17.28
CA VAL A 203 9.93 -1.07 -18.19
C VAL A 203 10.32 -2.19 -19.12
N GLU A 204 11.49 -2.11 -19.76
CA GLU A 204 12.01 -3.17 -20.63
C GLU A 204 12.19 -4.51 -19.89
N THR A 205 12.60 -4.46 -18.62
CA THR A 205 12.73 -5.66 -17.81
C THR A 205 11.38 -6.25 -17.44
N ILE A 206 10.41 -5.42 -17.03
CA ILE A 206 9.05 -5.89 -16.75
C ILE A 206 8.40 -6.50 -17.98
N ARG A 207 8.57 -5.87 -19.16
CA ARG A 207 8.04 -6.36 -20.44
C ARG A 207 8.58 -7.72 -20.88
N LYS A 208 9.72 -8.17 -20.35
CA LYS A 208 10.21 -9.56 -20.56
C LYS A 208 9.36 -10.62 -19.86
N TYR A 209 8.59 -10.21 -18.85
CA TYR A 209 7.83 -11.12 -18.01
C TYR A 209 6.31 -10.99 -18.15
N THR A 210 5.83 -9.96 -18.83
CA THR A 210 4.39 -9.72 -19.00
C THR A 210 4.10 -8.87 -20.24
N ASP A 211 3.01 -9.21 -20.91
CA ASP A 211 2.42 -8.43 -22.02
C ASP A 211 1.31 -7.48 -21.55
N LYS A 212 1.02 -7.46 -20.24
CA LYS A 212 -0.01 -6.61 -19.63
C LYS A 212 0.43 -5.16 -19.54
#